data_a4e3faa30afdf7e9aecaf1c434464f23
#
_entry.id   a4e3faa30afdf7e9aecaf1c434464f23
#
_cell.length_a   1.000
_cell.length_b   1.000
_cell.length_c   1.000
_cell.angle_alpha   90.00
_cell.angle_beta   90.00
_cell.angle_gamma   90.00
#
_symmetry.space_group_name_H-M   'P 1'
#
loop_
_entity.id
_entity.type
_entity.pdbx_description
1 polymer ?
#
loop_
_entity_poly.entity_id
_entity_poly.type
_entity_poly.pdbx_seq_one_letter_code
_entity_poly.pdbx_strand_id
1 'polypeptide(L)'
;MKVKELIEIRTNKNGIQTVSARLLHEKLRIETQFNHWIERMIEYGFEEKKDFWSFLAESSGGRPSKEYALTLDMAKEICMLQRSEIGRKFRQYFIKCEKALIEHLEIRNKSKIVRNDFTDTLKEHGYTKAHEYIQTTKQMKDTLGITVKKSEMNVRELSLITASELLAKGSITDEYGYHEVNPVCLDASEAVANFIAGRKQKRLEQKRA
;
A
#
# COMPACT_ATOMS: atom_id res chain seq x y z
N MET A 1 11.84 -8.45 -4.34
CA MET A 1 12.80 -8.24 -3.25
C MET A 1 12.15 -7.31 -2.24
N LYS A 2 11.95 -7.75 -1.02
CA LYS A 2 11.34 -6.91 0.03
C LYS A 2 12.43 -6.03 0.63
N VAL A 3 12.19 -4.73 0.81
CA VAL A 3 13.16 -3.78 1.41
C VAL A 3 13.64 -4.25 2.78
N LYS A 4 12.78 -4.96 3.53
CA LYS A 4 13.15 -5.61 4.81
C LYS A 4 14.28 -6.65 4.70
N GLU A 5 14.51 -7.23 3.52
CA GLU A 5 15.58 -8.21 3.27
C GLU A 5 16.92 -7.52 2.98
N LEU A 6 16.88 -6.24 2.60
CA LEU A 6 18.08 -5.45 2.26
C LEU A 6 18.60 -4.63 3.43
N ILE A 7 17.72 -4.23 4.33
CA ILE A 7 18.03 -3.34 5.44
C ILE A 7 17.53 -4.00 6.72
N GLU A 8 18.46 -4.33 7.65
CA GLU A 8 18.10 -4.78 8.99
C GLU A 8 17.62 -3.60 9.82
N ILE A 9 16.32 -3.57 10.09
CA ILE A 9 15.68 -2.52 10.88
C ILE A 9 15.67 -2.94 12.33
N ARG A 10 16.23 -2.11 13.20
CA ARG A 10 16.17 -2.26 14.66
C ARG A 10 15.27 -1.18 15.23
N THR A 11 14.52 -1.51 16.26
CA THR A 11 13.70 -0.53 16.98
C THR A 11 14.39 -0.18 18.29
N ASN A 12 14.66 1.09 18.52
CA ASN A 12 15.25 1.54 19.77
C ASN A 12 14.22 1.55 20.91
N LYS A 13 14.68 1.83 22.16
CA LYS A 13 13.82 1.87 23.36
C LYS A 13 12.69 2.91 23.28
N ASN A 14 12.82 3.90 22.40
CA ASN A 14 11.84 4.96 22.18
C ASN A 14 10.89 4.65 21.00
N GLY A 15 10.89 3.42 20.47
CA GLY A 15 10.04 3.03 19.33
C GLY A 15 10.53 3.53 17.97
N ILE A 16 11.68 4.22 17.90
CA ILE A 16 12.23 4.74 16.64
C ILE A 16 12.92 3.60 15.88
N GLN A 17 12.56 3.43 14.62
CA GLN A 17 13.19 2.48 13.72
C GLN A 17 14.54 3.02 13.23
N THR A 18 15.60 2.27 13.45
CA THR A 18 16.95 2.63 13.07
C THR A 18 17.63 1.52 12.26
N VAL A 19 18.64 1.93 11.49
CA VAL A 19 19.46 1.08 10.63
C VAL A 19 20.92 1.30 11.01
N SER A 20 21.70 0.21 11.13
CA SER A 20 23.16 0.34 11.32
C SER A 20 23.80 0.87 10.03
N ALA A 21 24.53 1.99 10.14
CA ALA A 21 25.24 2.57 9.00
C ALA A 21 26.30 1.60 8.44
N ARG A 22 26.97 0.83 9.30
CA ARG A 22 27.99 -0.15 8.89
C ARG A 22 27.39 -1.29 8.10
N LEU A 23 26.27 -1.87 8.55
CA LEU A 23 25.55 -2.90 7.80
C LEU A 23 25.01 -2.36 6.47
N LEU A 24 24.54 -1.11 6.45
CA LEU A 24 24.09 -0.45 5.22
C LEU A 24 25.23 -0.29 4.22
N HIS A 25 26.41 0.16 4.68
CA HIS A 25 27.61 0.30 3.88
C HIS A 25 28.02 -1.04 3.21
N GLU A 26 28.06 -2.13 3.99
CA GLU A 26 28.35 -3.48 3.49
C GLU A 26 27.31 -3.96 2.47
N LYS A 27 26.02 -3.79 2.77
CA LYS A 27 24.93 -4.20 1.89
C LYS A 27 24.91 -3.43 0.58
N LEU A 28 25.29 -2.16 0.60
CA LEU A 28 25.43 -1.33 -0.59
C LEU A 28 26.70 -1.62 -1.38
N ARG A 29 27.60 -2.48 -0.85
CA ARG A 29 28.90 -2.86 -1.45
C ARG A 29 29.74 -1.63 -1.82
N ILE A 30 29.91 -0.73 -0.87
CA ILE A 30 30.65 0.51 -1.07
C ILE A 30 32.14 0.23 -0.86
N GLU A 31 32.96 0.54 -1.85
CA GLU A 31 34.41 0.29 -1.82
C GLU A 31 35.18 1.27 -0.93
N THR A 32 34.66 2.50 -0.78
CA THR A 32 35.26 3.51 0.08
C THR A 32 35.22 3.07 1.55
N GLN A 33 36.26 3.33 2.30
CA GLN A 33 36.30 3.07 3.74
C GLN A 33 35.10 3.68 4.47
N PHE A 34 34.56 2.97 5.44
CA PHE A 34 33.34 3.33 6.14
C PHE A 34 33.36 4.75 6.72
N ASN A 35 34.47 5.15 7.38
CA ASN A 35 34.54 6.47 8.01
C ASN A 35 34.44 7.62 6.99
N HIS A 36 35.18 7.53 5.89
CA HIS A 36 35.14 8.52 4.82
C HIS A 36 33.78 8.54 4.10
N TRP A 37 33.14 7.38 3.99
CA TRP A 37 31.82 7.30 3.37
C TRP A 37 30.75 7.94 4.24
N ILE A 38 30.70 7.61 5.55
CA ILE A 38 29.66 8.12 6.44
C ILE A 38 29.79 9.64 6.65
N GLU A 39 31.01 10.17 6.74
CA GLU A 39 31.27 11.59 6.83
C GLU A 39 30.69 12.33 5.62
N ARG A 40 30.98 11.86 4.40
CA ARG A 40 30.38 12.43 3.18
C ARG A 40 28.87 12.33 3.14
N MET A 41 28.27 11.26 3.69
CA MET A 41 26.81 11.15 3.74
C MET A 41 26.22 12.17 4.72
N ILE A 42 26.86 12.39 5.86
CA ILE A 42 26.42 13.42 6.83
C ILE A 42 26.48 14.83 6.22
N GLU A 43 27.48 15.14 5.39
CA GLU A 43 27.62 16.43 4.70
C GLU A 43 26.45 16.77 3.76
N TYR A 44 25.60 15.81 3.37
CA TYR A 44 24.38 16.09 2.61
C TYR A 44 23.29 16.82 3.40
N GLY A 45 23.55 17.18 4.66
CA GLY A 45 22.67 18.01 5.47
C GLY A 45 21.88 17.23 6.53
N PHE A 46 22.33 16.03 6.90
CA PHE A 46 21.74 15.26 8.00
C PHE A 46 22.22 15.77 9.36
N GLU A 47 21.31 15.82 10.32
CA GLU A 47 21.53 16.36 11.65
C GLU A 47 21.68 15.24 12.70
N GLU A 48 22.72 15.34 13.55
CA GLU A 48 22.88 14.42 14.67
C GLU A 48 21.73 14.57 15.69
N LYS A 49 21.30 13.48 16.29
CA LYS A 49 20.13 13.35 17.19
C LYS A 49 18.75 13.51 16.54
N LYS A 50 18.70 13.83 15.25
CA LYS A 50 17.48 13.90 14.46
C LYS A 50 17.46 12.79 13.40
N ASP A 51 18.46 12.76 12.53
CA ASP A 51 18.57 11.81 11.43
C ASP A 51 19.47 10.62 11.77
N PHE A 52 20.42 10.82 12.67
CA PHE A 52 21.33 9.76 13.14
C PHE A 52 21.81 9.98 14.57
N TRP A 53 22.32 8.92 15.17
CA TRP A 53 23.00 8.91 16.47
C TRP A 53 24.38 8.26 16.31
N SER A 54 25.43 8.92 16.84
CA SER A 54 26.77 8.33 16.91
C SER A 54 27.07 7.77 18.30
N PHE A 55 27.76 6.65 18.37
CA PHE A 55 28.18 6.01 19.62
C PHE A 55 29.51 5.24 19.41
N LEU A 56 30.21 4.95 20.51
CA LEU A 56 31.39 4.12 20.47
C LEU A 56 30.98 2.65 20.65
N ALA A 57 31.47 1.77 19.77
CA ALA A 57 31.26 0.35 19.93
C ALA A 57 32.12 -0.19 21.09
N GLU A 58 31.64 -1.24 21.74
CA GLU A 58 32.43 -1.96 22.75
C GLU A 58 33.67 -2.53 22.08
N SER A 59 34.85 -2.34 22.73
CA SER A 59 36.13 -2.78 22.22
C SER A 59 36.66 -3.94 23.08
N SER A 60 37.03 -5.02 22.43
CA SER A 60 37.65 -6.19 23.10
C SER A 60 39.19 -6.10 23.20
N GLY A 61 39.79 -4.91 23.12
CA GLY A 61 41.23 -4.72 23.28
C GLY A 61 41.91 -3.76 22.29
N GLY A 62 41.12 -2.95 21.52
CA GLY A 62 41.65 -1.92 20.63
C GLY A 62 40.95 -0.57 20.84
N ARG A 63 41.26 0.44 20.00
CA ARG A 63 40.57 1.72 20.03
C ARG A 63 39.09 1.50 19.61
N PRO A 64 38.12 1.92 20.44
CA PRO A 64 36.70 1.80 20.10
C PRO A 64 36.36 2.44 18.73
N SER A 65 35.64 1.72 17.90
CA SER A 65 35.17 2.28 16.61
C SER A 65 33.95 3.14 16.80
N LYS A 66 33.86 4.22 16.03
CA LYS A 66 32.66 5.06 16.00
C LYS A 66 31.62 4.42 15.09
N GLU A 67 30.45 4.16 15.65
CA GLU A 67 29.31 3.55 14.96
C GLU A 67 28.16 4.54 14.86
N TYR A 68 27.26 4.31 13.89
CA TYR A 68 26.14 5.19 13.63
C TYR A 68 24.85 4.40 13.46
N ALA A 69 23.80 4.83 14.18
CA ALA A 69 22.44 4.38 13.99
C ALA A 69 21.69 5.47 13.20
N LEU A 70 21.25 5.13 12.00
CA LEU A 70 20.55 6.03 11.09
C LEU A 70 19.05 5.88 11.25
N THR A 71 18.27 6.95 11.07
CA THR A 71 16.83 6.82 10.86
C THR A 71 16.54 6.06 9.57
N LEU A 72 15.34 5.50 9.47
CA LEU A 72 14.95 4.79 8.26
C LEU A 72 14.90 5.74 7.05
N ASP A 73 14.56 7.00 7.26
CA ASP A 73 14.47 7.98 6.18
C ASP A 73 15.85 8.39 5.68
N MET A 74 16.81 8.69 6.57
CA MET A 74 18.21 8.89 6.18
C MET A 74 18.77 7.67 5.43
N ALA A 75 18.50 6.45 5.90
CA ALA A 75 18.95 5.24 5.22
C ALA A 75 18.37 5.10 3.81
N LYS A 76 17.11 5.45 3.60
CA LYS A 76 16.47 5.47 2.27
C LYS A 76 17.12 6.51 1.36
N GLU A 77 17.33 7.73 1.84
CA GLU A 77 17.99 8.79 1.07
C GLU A 77 19.40 8.40 0.66
N ILE A 78 20.20 7.86 1.57
CA ILE A 78 21.52 7.32 1.28
C ILE A 78 21.46 6.26 0.18
N CYS A 79 20.50 5.31 0.25
CA CYS A 79 20.32 4.29 -0.79
C CYS A 79 20.00 4.91 -2.16
N MET A 80 19.22 6.00 -2.20
CA MET A 80 18.88 6.69 -3.43
C MET A 80 20.07 7.45 -4.03
N LEU A 81 20.96 8.01 -3.20
CA LEU A 81 22.16 8.73 -3.62
C LEU A 81 23.22 7.79 -4.24
N GLN A 82 23.24 6.49 -3.90
CA GLN A 82 24.28 5.58 -4.37
C GLN A 82 24.17 5.31 -5.88
N ARG A 83 25.30 5.48 -6.59
CA ARG A 83 25.44 5.20 -8.03
C ARG A 83 25.72 3.74 -8.34
N SER A 84 25.42 2.82 -7.41
CA SER A 84 25.61 1.37 -7.57
C SER A 84 24.37 0.70 -8.18
N GLU A 85 24.52 -0.55 -8.63
CA GLU A 85 23.42 -1.42 -9.10
C GLU A 85 22.36 -1.62 -7.99
N ILE A 86 22.82 -1.71 -6.74
CA ILE A 86 21.94 -1.83 -5.58
C ILE A 86 21.15 -0.53 -5.38
N GLY A 87 21.79 0.63 -5.44
CA GLY A 87 21.12 1.92 -5.40
C GLY A 87 20.08 2.10 -6.52
N ARG A 88 20.37 1.58 -7.74
CA ARG A 88 19.39 1.55 -8.83
C ARG A 88 18.17 0.71 -8.48
N LYS A 89 18.34 -0.46 -7.85
CA LYS A 89 17.23 -1.32 -7.40
C LYS A 89 16.37 -0.62 -6.35
N PHE A 90 16.97 0.11 -5.44
CA PHE A 90 16.24 0.94 -4.47
C PHE A 90 15.40 2.03 -5.16
N ARG A 91 16.00 2.83 -6.05
CA ARG A 91 15.26 3.85 -6.79
C ARG A 91 14.10 3.26 -7.58
N GLN A 92 14.29 2.15 -8.28
CA GLN A 92 13.21 1.46 -8.99
C GLN A 92 12.11 0.94 -8.06
N TYR A 93 12.47 0.50 -6.87
CA TYR A 93 11.49 0.10 -5.85
C TYR A 93 10.63 1.28 -5.41
N PHE A 94 11.24 2.43 -5.09
CA PHE A 94 10.49 3.63 -4.68
C PHE A 94 9.57 4.13 -5.79
N ILE A 95 10.03 4.17 -7.04
CA ILE A 95 9.20 4.52 -8.19
C ILE A 95 7.98 3.58 -8.31
N LYS A 96 8.16 2.28 -8.07
CA LYS A 96 7.04 1.33 -8.07
C LYS A 96 6.06 1.58 -6.91
N CYS A 97 6.57 1.89 -5.73
CA CYS A 97 5.74 2.23 -4.58
C CYS A 97 4.93 3.50 -4.82
N GLU A 98 5.54 4.54 -5.38
CA GLU A 98 4.86 5.78 -5.75
C GLU A 98 3.74 5.53 -6.76
N LYS A 99 4.03 4.81 -7.85
CA LYS A 99 3.02 4.46 -8.86
C LYS A 99 1.85 3.68 -8.26
N ALA A 100 2.13 2.70 -7.40
CA ALA A 100 1.10 1.93 -6.73
C ALA A 100 0.26 2.80 -5.77
N LEU A 101 0.88 3.77 -5.11
CA LEU A 101 0.17 4.72 -4.25
C LEU A 101 -0.75 5.64 -5.06
N ILE A 102 -0.26 6.19 -6.17
CA ILE A 102 -1.04 7.04 -7.07
C ILE A 102 -2.25 6.25 -7.59
N GLU A 103 -2.04 5.05 -8.13
CA GLU A 103 -3.12 4.17 -8.60
C GLU A 103 -4.16 3.91 -7.50
N HIS A 104 -3.70 3.64 -6.28
CA HIS A 104 -4.61 3.42 -5.14
C HIS A 104 -5.43 4.68 -4.81
N LEU A 105 -4.82 5.86 -4.84
CA LEU A 105 -5.53 7.13 -4.60
C LEU A 105 -6.56 7.44 -5.70
N GLU A 106 -6.22 7.19 -6.96
CA GLU A 106 -7.14 7.35 -8.09
C GLU A 106 -8.35 6.43 -7.98
N ILE A 107 -8.13 5.14 -7.65
CA ILE A 107 -9.23 4.18 -7.47
C ILE A 107 -10.10 4.60 -6.28
N ARG A 108 -9.52 5.08 -5.18
CA ARG A 108 -10.29 5.61 -4.04
C ARG A 108 -11.14 6.82 -4.41
N ASN A 109 -10.61 7.72 -5.21
CA ASN A 109 -11.37 8.90 -5.66
C ASN A 109 -12.52 8.50 -6.59
N LYS A 110 -12.27 7.63 -7.57
CA LYS A 110 -13.31 7.05 -8.43
C LYS A 110 -14.40 6.36 -7.62
N SER A 111 -14.00 5.55 -6.63
CA SER A 111 -14.94 4.84 -5.74
C SER A 111 -15.80 5.79 -4.90
N LYS A 112 -15.30 6.97 -4.53
CA LYS A 112 -16.13 7.98 -3.84
C LYS A 112 -17.20 8.55 -4.76
N ILE A 113 -16.83 8.91 -5.99
CA ILE A 113 -17.77 9.46 -6.99
C ILE A 113 -18.85 8.43 -7.28
N VAL A 114 -18.49 7.21 -7.66
CA VAL A 114 -19.45 6.14 -7.96
C VAL A 114 -20.36 5.87 -6.76
N ARG A 115 -19.82 5.87 -5.54
CA ARG A 115 -20.59 5.66 -4.31
C ARG A 115 -21.62 6.76 -4.09
N ASN A 116 -21.26 8.02 -4.30
CA ASN A 116 -22.21 9.13 -4.16
C ASN A 116 -23.33 9.01 -5.18
N ASP A 117 -22.99 8.84 -6.44
CA ASP A 117 -23.96 8.63 -7.51
C ASP A 117 -24.89 7.44 -7.24
N PHE A 118 -24.35 6.30 -6.81
CA PHE A 118 -25.14 5.12 -6.45
C PHE A 118 -26.07 5.40 -5.26
N THR A 119 -25.59 6.11 -4.24
CA THR A 119 -26.40 6.48 -3.08
C THR A 119 -27.52 7.44 -3.46
N ASP A 120 -27.27 8.38 -4.37
CA ASP A 120 -28.28 9.29 -4.87
C ASP A 120 -29.36 8.51 -5.66
N THR A 121 -28.96 7.57 -6.53
CA THR A 121 -29.91 6.67 -7.22
C THR A 121 -30.76 5.87 -6.23
N LEU A 122 -30.19 5.28 -5.19
CA LEU A 122 -30.95 4.57 -4.16
C LEU A 122 -31.98 5.50 -3.48
N LYS A 123 -31.57 6.75 -3.20
CA LYS A 123 -32.45 7.75 -2.58
C LYS A 123 -33.64 8.10 -3.49
N GLU A 124 -33.43 8.27 -4.79
CA GLU A 124 -34.46 8.51 -5.77
C GLU A 124 -35.51 7.38 -5.83
N HIS A 125 -35.06 6.14 -5.53
CA HIS A 125 -35.92 4.93 -5.50
C HIS A 125 -36.45 4.58 -4.10
N GLY A 126 -36.48 5.53 -3.17
CA GLY A 126 -37.21 5.41 -1.90
C GLY A 126 -36.38 4.98 -0.70
N TYR A 127 -35.05 4.91 -0.80
CA TYR A 127 -34.17 4.70 0.35
C TYR A 127 -34.12 5.98 1.19
N THR A 128 -34.62 5.93 2.41
CA THR A 128 -34.72 7.10 3.30
C THR A 128 -33.95 6.96 4.61
N LYS A 129 -33.74 5.72 5.06
CA LYS A 129 -33.13 5.44 6.36
C LYS A 129 -31.71 4.91 6.20
N ALA A 130 -30.80 5.35 7.07
CA ALA A 130 -29.39 4.98 7.02
C ALA A 130 -29.13 3.45 7.04
N HIS A 131 -29.96 2.68 7.77
CA HIS A 131 -29.80 1.23 7.85
C HIS A 131 -30.08 0.51 6.52
N GLU A 132 -30.94 1.06 5.65
CA GLU A 132 -31.27 0.50 4.33
C GLU A 132 -30.02 0.51 3.44
N TYR A 133 -29.31 1.66 3.37
CA TYR A 133 -28.04 1.78 2.64
C TYR A 133 -26.96 0.86 3.19
N ILE A 134 -26.87 0.76 4.54
CA ILE A 134 -25.90 -0.09 5.20
C ILE A 134 -26.17 -1.57 4.88
N GLN A 135 -27.43 -2.00 4.95
CA GLN A 135 -27.82 -3.37 4.69
C GLN A 135 -27.52 -3.77 3.23
N THR A 136 -27.96 -2.97 2.25
CA THR A 136 -27.66 -3.22 0.83
C THR A 136 -26.17 -3.32 0.58
N THR A 137 -25.38 -2.35 1.09
CA THR A 137 -23.93 -2.36 0.93
C THR A 137 -23.28 -3.58 1.60
N LYS A 138 -23.77 -4.00 2.75
CA LYS A 138 -23.28 -5.19 3.44
C LYS A 138 -23.54 -6.44 2.61
N GLN A 139 -24.74 -6.62 2.11
CA GLN A 139 -25.12 -7.76 1.26
C GLN A 139 -24.25 -7.80 -0.01
N MET A 140 -24.07 -6.68 -0.72
CA MET A 140 -23.18 -6.59 -1.88
C MET A 140 -21.75 -7.02 -1.54
N LYS A 141 -21.24 -6.58 -0.39
CA LYS A 141 -19.90 -6.96 0.09
C LYS A 141 -19.80 -8.43 0.39
N ASP A 142 -20.79 -8.99 1.07
CA ASP A 142 -20.85 -10.40 1.44
C ASP A 142 -20.85 -11.28 0.17
N THR A 143 -21.62 -10.92 -0.86
CA THR A 143 -21.62 -11.58 -2.18
C THR A 143 -20.24 -11.55 -2.85
N LEU A 144 -19.49 -10.46 -2.68
CA LEU A 144 -18.13 -10.31 -3.21
C LEU A 144 -17.04 -10.95 -2.34
N GLY A 145 -17.39 -11.49 -1.16
CA GLY A 145 -16.45 -12.03 -0.18
C GLY A 145 -15.58 -10.96 0.49
N ILE A 146 -16.08 -9.73 0.63
CA ILE A 146 -15.37 -8.60 1.24
C ILE A 146 -15.81 -8.43 2.70
N THR A 147 -14.92 -8.70 3.64
CA THR A 147 -15.22 -8.66 5.08
C THR A 147 -14.75 -7.37 5.78
N VAL A 148 -13.84 -6.61 5.15
CA VAL A 148 -13.23 -5.41 5.74
C VAL A 148 -14.06 -4.15 5.55
N LYS A 149 -13.80 -3.11 6.35
CA LYS A 149 -14.39 -1.79 6.19
C LYS A 149 -13.88 -1.11 4.91
N LYS A 150 -14.66 -0.21 4.32
CA LYS A 150 -14.27 0.50 3.07
C LYS A 150 -12.95 1.27 3.21
N SER A 151 -12.63 1.80 4.40
CA SER A 151 -11.37 2.47 4.69
C SER A 151 -10.15 1.54 4.64
N GLU A 152 -10.35 0.25 4.88
CA GLU A 152 -9.31 -0.78 4.98
C GLU A 152 -9.20 -1.63 3.72
N MET A 153 -10.12 -1.45 2.75
CA MET A 153 -10.12 -2.20 1.49
C MET A 153 -8.84 -1.96 0.70
N ASN A 154 -8.25 -3.04 0.20
CA ASN A 154 -7.19 -2.96 -0.78
C ASN A 154 -7.73 -2.55 -2.16
N VAL A 155 -6.83 -2.29 -3.12
CA VAL A 155 -7.18 -1.85 -4.49
C VAL A 155 -8.18 -2.80 -5.16
N ARG A 156 -7.98 -4.12 -5.01
CA ARG A 156 -8.84 -5.13 -5.63
C ARG A 156 -10.25 -5.11 -5.06
N GLU A 157 -10.38 -5.14 -3.74
CA GLU A 157 -11.66 -5.11 -3.05
C GLU A 157 -12.44 -3.83 -3.35
N LEU A 158 -11.73 -2.70 -3.36
CA LEU A 158 -12.31 -1.42 -3.70
C LEU A 158 -12.80 -1.37 -5.15
N SER A 159 -12.05 -1.94 -6.08
CA SER A 159 -12.45 -2.04 -7.49
C SER A 159 -13.66 -2.94 -7.69
N LEU A 160 -13.77 -4.04 -6.93
CA LEU A 160 -14.91 -4.96 -7.00
C LEU A 160 -16.20 -4.30 -6.55
N ILE A 161 -16.18 -3.68 -5.36
CA ILE A 161 -17.40 -3.01 -4.85
C ILE A 161 -17.78 -1.83 -5.74
N THR A 162 -16.82 -1.06 -6.26
CA THR A 162 -17.08 0.05 -7.18
C THR A 162 -17.70 -0.42 -8.49
N ALA A 163 -17.21 -1.55 -9.04
CA ALA A 163 -17.80 -2.12 -10.25
C ALA A 163 -19.24 -2.61 -10.03
N SER A 164 -19.51 -3.21 -8.86
CA SER A 164 -20.88 -3.64 -8.50
C SER A 164 -21.81 -2.45 -8.30
N GLU A 165 -21.37 -1.40 -7.61
CA GLU A 165 -22.15 -0.16 -7.42
C GLU A 165 -22.46 0.50 -8.77
N LEU A 166 -21.49 0.53 -9.70
CA LEU A 166 -21.67 1.10 -11.03
C LEU A 166 -22.64 0.26 -11.90
N LEU A 167 -22.50 -1.07 -11.86
CA LEU A 167 -23.37 -1.98 -12.59
C LEU A 167 -24.79 -1.92 -12.03
N ALA A 168 -24.97 -1.94 -10.72
CA ALA A 168 -26.28 -1.79 -10.08
C ALA A 168 -26.95 -0.49 -10.48
N LYS A 169 -26.24 0.65 -10.41
CA LYS A 169 -26.75 1.94 -10.86
C LYS A 169 -27.24 1.90 -12.31
N GLY A 170 -26.45 1.29 -13.21
CA GLY A 170 -26.82 1.18 -14.63
C GLY A 170 -27.98 0.22 -14.92
N SER A 171 -28.30 -0.67 -13.98
CA SER A 171 -29.40 -1.64 -14.11
C SER A 171 -30.69 -1.21 -13.42
N ILE A 172 -30.66 -0.20 -12.56
CA ILE A 172 -31.84 0.39 -11.92
C ILE A 172 -32.50 1.31 -12.93
N THR A 173 -33.81 1.10 -13.18
CA THR A 173 -34.63 1.92 -14.07
C THR A 173 -35.64 2.71 -13.26
N ASP A 174 -36.17 3.81 -13.84
CA ASP A 174 -37.14 4.70 -13.18
C ASP A 174 -38.44 3.99 -12.76
N GLU A 175 -38.69 2.79 -13.32
CA GLU A 175 -39.87 1.97 -13.00
C GLU A 175 -39.71 1.17 -11.70
N TYR A 176 -38.48 1.03 -11.18
CA TYR A 176 -38.23 0.23 -10.00
C TYR A 176 -38.56 0.95 -8.70
N GLY A 177 -39.40 0.33 -7.88
CA GLY A 177 -39.66 0.78 -6.52
C GLY A 177 -38.62 0.24 -5.52
N TYR A 178 -38.71 0.70 -4.28
CA TYR A 178 -37.80 0.34 -3.18
C TYR A 178 -37.50 -1.17 -3.06
N HIS A 179 -38.53 -2.02 -3.21
CA HIS A 179 -38.40 -3.48 -3.04
C HIS A 179 -37.67 -4.19 -4.18
N GLU A 180 -37.60 -3.55 -5.35
CA GLU A 180 -36.99 -4.11 -6.57
C GLU A 180 -35.50 -3.75 -6.70
N VAL A 181 -35.09 -2.66 -6.08
CA VAL A 181 -33.71 -2.15 -6.17
C VAL A 181 -32.72 -3.04 -5.46
N ASN A 182 -33.05 -3.60 -4.30
CA ASN A 182 -32.09 -4.45 -3.55
C ASN A 182 -31.74 -5.74 -4.29
N PRO A 183 -32.65 -6.51 -4.88
CA PRO A 183 -32.32 -7.62 -5.76
C PRO A 183 -31.37 -7.23 -6.90
N VAL A 184 -31.62 -6.11 -7.60
CA VAL A 184 -30.75 -5.62 -8.68
C VAL A 184 -29.31 -5.36 -8.18
N CYS A 185 -29.17 -4.81 -6.98
CA CYS A 185 -27.85 -4.60 -6.36
C CYS A 185 -27.12 -5.91 -6.09
N LEU A 186 -27.84 -6.95 -5.69
CA LEU A 186 -27.27 -8.29 -5.45
C LEU A 186 -26.88 -8.97 -6.76
N ASP A 187 -27.76 -8.95 -7.76
CA ASP A 187 -27.49 -9.50 -9.10
C ASP A 187 -26.24 -8.86 -9.72
N ALA A 188 -26.08 -7.55 -9.59
CA ALA A 188 -24.90 -6.83 -10.03
C ALA A 188 -23.63 -7.32 -9.32
N SER A 189 -23.71 -7.59 -8.02
CA SER A 189 -22.59 -8.11 -7.25
C SER A 189 -22.24 -9.54 -7.63
N GLU A 190 -23.23 -10.38 -7.86
CA GLU A 190 -23.06 -11.75 -8.34
C GLU A 190 -22.45 -11.79 -9.75
N ALA A 191 -22.89 -10.92 -10.65
CA ALA A 191 -22.32 -10.79 -11.99
C ALA A 191 -20.83 -10.47 -11.93
N VAL A 192 -20.42 -9.52 -11.07
CA VAL A 192 -19.01 -9.17 -10.85
C VAL A 192 -18.23 -10.35 -10.26
N ALA A 193 -18.78 -11.04 -9.25
CA ALA A 193 -18.16 -12.21 -8.62
C ALA A 193 -17.93 -13.35 -9.64
N ASN A 194 -18.94 -13.67 -10.43
CA ASN A 194 -18.91 -14.71 -11.46
C ASN A 194 -17.91 -14.39 -12.58
N PHE A 195 -17.86 -13.16 -13.04
CA PHE A 195 -16.87 -12.72 -14.03
C PHE A 195 -15.44 -12.96 -13.55
N ILE A 196 -15.15 -12.69 -12.27
CA ILE A 196 -13.82 -12.89 -11.69
C ILE A 196 -13.50 -14.37 -11.51
N ALA A 197 -14.46 -15.18 -11.06
CA ALA A 197 -14.30 -16.63 -10.93
C ALA A 197 -13.98 -17.28 -12.28
N GLY A 198 -14.71 -16.92 -13.34
CA GLY A 198 -14.48 -17.40 -14.70
C GLY A 198 -13.10 -17.01 -15.25
N ARG A 199 -12.62 -15.79 -14.99
CA ARG A 199 -11.24 -15.38 -15.37
C ARG A 199 -10.17 -16.16 -14.61
N LYS A 200 -10.40 -16.49 -13.33
CA LYS A 200 -9.47 -17.29 -12.53
C LYS A 200 -9.35 -18.70 -13.10
N GLN A 201 -10.47 -19.31 -13.46
CA GLN A 201 -10.51 -20.66 -14.04
C GLN A 201 -9.78 -20.73 -15.39
N LYS A 202 -10.06 -19.80 -16.32
CA LYS A 202 -9.34 -19.71 -17.61
C LYS A 202 -7.82 -19.56 -17.45
N ARG A 203 -7.35 -18.78 -16.46
CA ARG A 203 -5.92 -18.64 -16.17
C ARG A 203 -5.28 -19.93 -15.63
N LEU A 204 -6.02 -20.73 -14.88
CA LEU A 204 -5.55 -22.02 -14.37
C LEU A 204 -5.46 -23.05 -15.49
N GLU A 205 -6.40 -23.05 -16.41
CA GLU A 205 -6.40 -23.92 -17.59
C GLU A 205 -5.21 -23.59 -18.50
N GLN A 206 -4.95 -22.30 -18.78
CA GLN A 206 -3.79 -21.87 -19.57
C GLN A 206 -2.43 -22.20 -18.94
N LYS A 207 -2.35 -22.38 -17.61
CA LYS A 207 -1.11 -22.78 -16.93
C LYS A 207 -0.90 -24.30 -16.90
N ARG A 208 -1.93 -25.06 -17.20
CA ARG A 208 -1.88 -26.54 -17.26
C ARG A 208 -1.68 -27.09 -18.66
N ALA A 209 -1.93 -26.26 -19.69
CA ALA A 209 -1.61 -26.51 -21.09
C ALA A 209 -0.21 -26.03 -21.42
#